data_5326257c9fccaac4091dd9937876c349
#
_entry.id   5326257c9fccaac4091dd9937876c349
#
_cell.length_a   1.000
_cell.length_b   1.000
_cell.length_c   1.000
_cell.angle_alpha   90.00
_cell.angle_beta   90.00
_cell.angle_gamma   90.00
#
_symmetry.space_group_name_H-M   'P 1'
#
loop_
_entity.id
_entity.type
_entity.pdbx_description
1 polymer ?
#
loop_
_entity_poly.entity_id
_entity_poly.type
_entity_poly.pdbx_seq_one_letter_code
_entity_poly.pdbx_strand_id
1 'polypeptide(L)'
;MRDKLLVVFCCACSYAIAQPPQADTIAKPLSQKEKKKRDRKLSKELESPYKVWENVDVAYIITDEERRAFNGLSNDAERESFIEQFWLRRDPTPDTEENEFKEEHYRRIAYANERFASGIPGWKTDRGRTYIVYGPPDEIESHPSGGTYQLPQDQGGGQSQAFPFETWRYRYIQGIGTNVVFEFVDQTMSGEYHITIDPNEKNALAHTPMSPQPPATGASSMRDEFAPLELLSKWGHAHAIKYTDLEAIVTTDVRYNTLPMRVRTDFIPVTPASIYANITMQFETKDLQFLEKDGMAKATINLYGRITTMSRRIVQVFEDVVSVDSPSQLSAVYQKTVPLAPGRYRVNIAAKDVTGGNTATYEAALDVPQCEEDKLAASSLILADLMEPVPARRIGAGQFVIGDTKVRPRVSANFRNDEKLGIYVQLYHFVPGSIEYQITQNGTGTGVLNYTEDASALQGFASQMTVKKWLPLKDLTPGPYTLRMKVIDRDRGQEVNPSATFTIIQQ
;
A
#
# COMPACT_ATOMS: atom_id res chain seq x y z
N MET A 1 29.18 -13.32 -94.55
CA MET A 1 28.69 -11.98 -94.89
C MET A 1 28.34 -11.27 -93.61
N ARG A 2 29.06 -10.22 -93.33
CA ARG A 2 28.87 -9.07 -92.47
C ARG A 2 28.75 -9.30 -90.96
N ASP A 3 29.90 -9.09 -90.38
CA ASP A 3 30.20 -8.72 -89.02
C ASP A 3 29.38 -7.57 -88.54
N LYS A 4 28.91 -7.64 -87.25
CA LYS A 4 28.63 -6.49 -86.46
C LYS A 4 29.36 -6.61 -85.11
N LEU A 5 30.42 -5.83 -85.05
CA LEU A 5 31.22 -5.56 -83.89
C LEU A 5 30.33 -4.85 -82.83
N LEU A 6 30.26 -5.40 -81.66
CA LEU A 6 29.68 -4.76 -80.54
C LEU A 6 30.79 -4.27 -79.62
N VAL A 7 30.95 -2.96 -79.58
CA VAL A 7 31.90 -2.28 -78.68
C VAL A 7 31.27 -2.18 -77.29
N VAL A 8 31.80 -2.91 -76.32
CA VAL A 8 31.48 -2.75 -74.94
C VAL A 8 32.34 -1.68 -74.34
N PHE A 9 31.72 -0.57 -73.93
CA PHE A 9 32.38 0.52 -73.23
C PHE A 9 32.45 0.16 -71.75
N CYS A 10 33.65 -0.25 -71.29
CA CYS A 10 33.88 -0.44 -69.82
C CYS A 10 34.14 0.92 -69.19
N CYS A 11 33.16 1.46 -68.50
CA CYS A 11 33.38 2.57 -67.58
C CYS A 11 34.09 2.07 -66.33
N ALA A 12 35.38 2.27 -66.26
CA ALA A 12 36.15 2.09 -65.04
C ALA A 12 35.83 3.24 -64.04
N CYS A 13 34.92 3.00 -63.08
CA CYS A 13 34.76 3.86 -61.89
C CYS A 13 35.96 3.65 -60.97
N SER A 14 36.93 4.59 -61.06
CA SER A 14 38.01 4.68 -60.08
C SER A 14 37.43 5.06 -58.73
N TYR A 15 37.25 4.08 -57.79
CA TYR A 15 37.05 4.37 -56.40
C TYR A 15 38.34 4.96 -55.81
N ALA A 16 38.37 6.27 -55.63
CA ALA A 16 39.36 6.91 -54.79
C ALA A 16 39.10 6.44 -53.29
N ILE A 17 39.92 5.50 -52.88
CA ILE A 17 40.00 5.14 -51.44
C ILE A 17 40.62 6.37 -50.79
N ALA A 18 39.74 7.14 -50.06
CA ALA A 18 40.20 8.19 -49.16
C ALA A 18 40.99 7.50 -48.04
N GLN A 19 42.29 7.74 -48.01
CA GLN A 19 43.13 7.37 -46.89
C GLN A 19 42.59 8.06 -45.63
N PRO A 20 42.47 7.33 -44.50
CA PRO A 20 42.13 7.99 -43.24
C PRO A 20 43.22 9.02 -42.94
N PRO A 21 42.85 10.18 -42.36
CA PRO A 21 43.85 11.21 -42.04
C PRO A 21 44.90 10.59 -41.12
N GLN A 22 46.14 10.63 -41.55
CA GLN A 22 47.28 10.28 -40.72
C GLN A 22 47.20 11.18 -39.48
N ALA A 23 47.01 10.58 -38.31
CA ALA A 23 47.12 11.27 -37.05
C ALA A 23 48.58 11.66 -36.83
N ASP A 24 48.95 12.82 -37.38
CA ASP A 24 50.15 13.54 -36.95
C ASP A 24 49.91 14.04 -35.53
N THR A 25 50.15 13.21 -34.58
CA THR A 25 50.41 13.69 -33.22
C THR A 25 51.36 12.72 -32.52
N ILE A 26 52.62 12.95 -32.72
CA ILE A 26 53.56 12.70 -31.63
C ILE A 26 53.26 13.75 -30.55
N ALA A 27 52.16 13.56 -29.83
CA ALA A 27 51.89 14.30 -28.61
C ALA A 27 53.04 13.97 -27.65
N LYS A 28 53.89 14.96 -27.36
CA LYS A 28 54.92 14.83 -26.34
C LYS A 28 54.31 14.10 -25.13
N PRO A 29 54.91 12.98 -24.68
CA PRO A 29 54.39 12.27 -23.52
C PRO A 29 54.34 13.24 -22.37
N LEU A 30 53.10 13.47 -21.82
CA LEU A 30 52.86 14.32 -20.66
C LEU A 30 53.81 13.91 -19.53
N SER A 31 54.46 14.89 -18.93
CA SER A 31 55.31 14.66 -17.76
C SER A 31 54.49 14.00 -16.65
N GLN A 32 55.14 13.22 -15.82
CA GLN A 32 54.43 12.55 -14.68
C GLN A 32 53.66 13.55 -13.80
N LYS A 33 54.13 14.80 -13.70
CA LYS A 33 53.48 15.87 -12.98
C LYS A 33 52.20 16.37 -13.67
N GLU A 34 52.20 16.42 -14.98
CA GLU A 34 51.03 16.81 -15.80
C GLU A 34 50.00 15.68 -15.86
N LYS A 35 50.43 14.40 -15.95
CA LYS A 35 49.55 13.24 -15.80
C LYS A 35 48.84 13.27 -14.46
N LYS A 36 49.58 13.44 -13.37
CA LYS A 36 49.03 13.49 -12.01
C LYS A 36 48.09 14.68 -11.79
N LYS A 37 48.35 15.83 -12.45
CA LYS A 37 47.47 17.01 -12.40
C LYS A 37 46.21 16.79 -13.25
N ARG A 38 46.30 16.14 -14.40
CA ARG A 38 45.15 15.78 -15.24
C ARG A 38 44.30 14.71 -14.58
N ASP A 39 44.91 13.68 -14.01
CA ASP A 39 44.22 12.62 -13.31
C ASP A 39 43.51 13.15 -12.05
N ARG A 40 44.11 14.10 -11.32
CA ARG A 40 43.45 14.82 -10.22
C ARG A 40 42.27 15.70 -10.67
N LYS A 41 42.38 16.34 -11.85
CA LYS A 41 41.30 17.14 -12.40
C LYS A 41 40.17 16.26 -12.89
N LEU A 42 40.49 15.17 -13.58
CA LEU A 42 39.55 14.17 -14.06
C LEU A 42 38.85 13.47 -12.87
N SER A 43 39.61 13.11 -11.84
CA SER A 43 39.07 12.54 -10.60
C SER A 43 38.10 13.51 -9.90
N LYS A 44 38.41 14.81 -9.85
CA LYS A 44 37.50 15.82 -9.29
C LYS A 44 36.24 16.04 -10.11
N GLU A 45 36.32 15.93 -11.43
CA GLU A 45 35.16 16.04 -12.33
C GLU A 45 34.30 14.80 -12.27
N LEU A 46 34.88 13.61 -12.10
CA LEU A 46 34.20 12.33 -11.96
C LEU A 46 33.71 12.07 -10.52
N GLU A 47 34.32 12.65 -9.49
CA GLU A 47 33.84 12.58 -8.12
C GLU A 47 32.50 13.32 -7.90
N SER A 48 32.18 14.28 -8.74
CA SER A 48 30.97 15.10 -8.60
C SER A 48 29.65 14.28 -8.65
N PRO A 49 29.43 13.35 -9.61
CA PRO A 49 28.21 12.53 -9.66
C PRO A 49 28.07 11.59 -8.44
N TYR A 50 29.17 10.98 -8.03
CA TYR A 50 29.17 10.07 -6.88
C TYR A 50 28.94 10.78 -5.53
N LYS A 51 29.41 12.02 -5.42
CA LYS A 51 29.10 12.87 -4.26
C LYS A 51 27.65 13.32 -4.24
N VAL A 52 27.07 13.61 -5.41
CA VAL A 52 25.62 13.90 -5.50
C VAL A 52 24.82 12.67 -5.11
N TRP A 53 25.20 11.50 -5.63
CA TRP A 53 24.54 10.27 -5.25
C TRP A 53 24.59 10.02 -3.72
N GLU A 54 25.78 10.11 -3.11
CA GLU A 54 25.96 9.86 -1.68
C GLU A 54 25.23 10.88 -0.80
N ASN A 55 25.29 12.18 -1.15
CA ASN A 55 24.88 13.27 -0.26
C ASN A 55 23.50 13.84 -0.61
N VAL A 56 22.91 13.45 -1.75
CA VAL A 56 21.59 13.92 -2.18
C VAL A 56 20.68 12.72 -2.43
N ASP A 57 21.07 11.82 -3.36
CA ASP A 57 20.16 10.78 -3.82
C ASP A 57 19.86 9.76 -2.74
N VAL A 58 20.87 9.32 -1.99
CA VAL A 58 20.71 8.29 -0.95
C VAL A 58 20.97 8.79 0.45
N ALA A 59 21.05 10.09 0.65
CA ALA A 59 21.45 10.74 1.91
C ALA A 59 20.70 10.20 3.13
N TYR A 60 19.42 9.83 2.98
CA TYR A 60 18.53 9.40 4.06
C TYR A 60 18.35 7.89 4.17
N ILE A 61 18.91 7.10 3.26
CA ILE A 61 18.73 5.65 3.22
C ILE A 61 20.04 4.86 3.24
N ILE A 62 21.18 5.52 3.07
CA ILE A 62 22.51 4.90 3.17
C ILE A 62 22.90 4.78 4.65
N THR A 63 23.36 3.59 5.06
CA THR A 63 23.86 3.38 6.42
C THR A 63 25.30 3.92 6.58
N ASP A 64 25.75 4.12 7.83
CA ASP A 64 27.10 4.57 8.12
C ASP A 64 28.17 3.56 7.65
N GLU A 65 27.87 2.26 7.71
CA GLU A 65 28.74 1.21 7.21
C GLU A 65 28.85 1.27 5.67
N GLU A 66 27.72 1.42 4.97
CA GLU A 66 27.67 1.56 3.51
C GLU A 66 28.40 2.82 3.06
N ARG A 67 28.20 3.94 3.76
CA ARG A 67 28.88 5.22 3.48
C ARG A 67 30.40 5.09 3.67
N ARG A 68 30.85 4.45 4.75
CA ARG A 68 32.26 4.19 4.96
C ARG A 68 32.86 3.28 3.90
N ALA A 69 32.15 2.22 3.52
CA ALA A 69 32.56 1.30 2.45
C ALA A 69 32.66 2.04 1.10
N PHE A 70 31.64 2.84 0.75
CA PHE A 70 31.61 3.61 -0.49
C PHE A 70 32.76 4.61 -0.59
N ASN A 71 33.05 5.33 0.49
CA ASN A 71 34.13 6.30 0.57
C ASN A 71 35.54 5.65 0.55
N GLY A 72 35.63 4.36 0.86
CA GLY A 72 36.87 3.57 0.78
C GLY A 72 37.20 3.09 -0.65
N LEU A 73 36.25 3.18 -1.61
CA LEU A 73 36.43 2.72 -2.97
C LEU A 73 37.35 3.63 -3.77
N SER A 74 38.29 3.04 -4.48
CA SER A 74 39.38 3.77 -5.13
C SER A 74 39.13 4.10 -6.61
N ASN A 75 38.24 3.38 -7.27
CA ASN A 75 37.95 3.56 -8.70
C ASN A 75 36.44 3.61 -9.00
N ASP A 76 36.11 4.13 -10.18
CA ASP A 76 34.72 4.36 -10.58
C ASP A 76 33.95 3.06 -10.84
N ALA A 77 34.61 2.02 -11.36
CA ALA A 77 33.99 0.73 -11.60
C ALA A 77 33.54 0.06 -10.28
N GLU A 78 34.34 0.19 -9.23
CA GLU A 78 33.95 -0.28 -7.90
C GLU A 78 32.77 0.52 -7.33
N ARG A 79 32.75 1.84 -7.55
CA ARG A 79 31.63 2.71 -7.11
C ARG A 79 30.34 2.38 -7.87
N GLU A 80 30.40 2.20 -9.18
CA GLU A 80 29.25 1.79 -9.98
C GLU A 80 28.70 0.44 -9.53
N SER A 81 29.58 -0.54 -9.35
CA SER A 81 29.20 -1.86 -8.84
C SER A 81 28.58 -1.77 -7.42
N PHE A 82 29.12 -0.89 -6.57
CA PHE A 82 28.54 -0.66 -5.24
C PHE A 82 27.14 -0.06 -5.34
N ILE A 83 26.93 0.94 -6.20
CA ILE A 83 25.61 1.58 -6.43
C ILE A 83 24.61 0.56 -6.95
N GLU A 84 25.01 -0.27 -7.90
CA GLU A 84 24.15 -1.35 -8.42
C GLU A 84 23.75 -2.31 -7.29
N GLN A 85 24.72 -2.80 -6.50
CA GLN A 85 24.47 -3.68 -5.38
C GLN A 85 23.68 -3.00 -4.25
N PHE A 86 23.83 -1.69 -4.06
CA PHE A 86 23.07 -0.90 -3.10
C PHE A 86 21.56 -0.94 -3.42
N TRP A 87 21.20 -0.76 -4.68
CA TRP A 87 19.80 -0.83 -5.12
C TRP A 87 19.27 -2.25 -5.15
N LEU A 88 20.08 -3.21 -5.63
CA LEU A 88 19.69 -4.63 -5.70
C LEU A 88 19.34 -5.20 -4.33
N ARG A 89 20.08 -4.85 -3.28
CA ARG A 89 19.78 -5.30 -1.91
C ARG A 89 18.46 -4.74 -1.36
N ARG A 90 17.96 -3.66 -1.93
CA ARG A 90 16.73 -3.00 -1.52
C ARG A 90 15.55 -3.31 -2.43
N ASP A 91 15.80 -4.04 -3.49
CA ASP A 91 14.80 -4.48 -4.44
C ASP A 91 13.81 -5.45 -3.78
N PRO A 92 12.51 -5.13 -3.70
CA PRO A 92 11.51 -6.01 -3.14
C PRO A 92 11.19 -7.21 -4.03
N THR A 93 11.45 -7.10 -5.35
CA THR A 93 11.14 -8.12 -6.37
C THR A 93 12.33 -8.34 -7.31
N PRO A 94 13.41 -9.01 -6.85
CA PRO A 94 14.66 -9.13 -7.61
C PRO A 94 14.54 -9.85 -8.96
N ASP A 95 13.40 -10.46 -9.23
CA ASP A 95 13.11 -11.19 -10.48
C ASP A 95 12.58 -10.29 -11.61
N THR A 96 12.37 -8.98 -11.36
CA THR A 96 11.95 -7.99 -12.36
C THR A 96 13.12 -7.13 -12.81
N GLU A 97 13.03 -6.56 -14.02
CA GLU A 97 14.06 -5.63 -14.54
C GLU A 97 14.02 -4.27 -13.82
N GLU A 98 12.86 -3.91 -13.27
CA GLU A 98 12.62 -2.65 -12.59
C GLU A 98 12.79 -2.83 -11.09
N ASN A 99 13.52 -1.90 -10.47
CA ASN A 99 13.68 -1.87 -9.02
C ASN A 99 12.67 -0.87 -8.43
N GLU A 100 11.55 -1.38 -7.93
CA GLU A 100 10.43 -0.55 -7.47
C GLU A 100 10.82 0.33 -6.26
N PHE A 101 11.74 -0.15 -5.41
CA PHE A 101 12.22 0.66 -4.30
C PHE A 101 13.00 1.88 -4.79
N LYS A 102 13.87 1.69 -5.79
CA LYS A 102 14.66 2.77 -6.39
C LYS A 102 13.75 3.81 -7.06
N GLU A 103 12.79 3.36 -7.86
CA GLU A 103 11.85 4.25 -8.54
C GLU A 103 10.99 5.05 -7.57
N GLU A 104 10.44 4.38 -6.56
CA GLU A 104 9.66 5.02 -5.52
C GLU A 104 10.51 6.05 -4.76
N HIS A 105 11.75 5.72 -4.45
CA HIS A 105 12.66 6.62 -3.74
C HIS A 105 12.92 7.91 -4.54
N TYR A 106 13.25 7.80 -5.82
CA TYR A 106 13.45 8.98 -6.68
C TYR A 106 12.15 9.77 -6.89
N ARG A 107 11.02 9.09 -6.98
CA ARG A 107 9.71 9.75 -7.06
C ARG A 107 9.42 10.58 -5.79
N ARG A 108 9.77 10.07 -4.62
CA ARG A 108 9.63 10.82 -3.36
C ARG A 108 10.54 12.04 -3.30
N ILE A 109 11.77 11.92 -3.76
CA ILE A 109 12.69 13.06 -3.85
C ILE A 109 12.12 14.14 -4.80
N ALA A 110 11.64 13.74 -5.97
CA ALA A 110 11.04 14.68 -6.93
C ALA A 110 9.81 15.38 -6.33
N TYR A 111 8.92 14.63 -5.70
CA TYR A 111 7.74 15.17 -5.01
C TYR A 111 8.13 16.14 -3.88
N ALA A 112 9.11 15.78 -3.06
CA ALA A 112 9.59 16.65 -1.98
C ALA A 112 10.14 17.97 -2.52
N ASN A 113 10.90 17.93 -3.61
CA ASN A 113 11.44 19.13 -4.26
C ASN A 113 10.34 20.01 -4.87
N GLU A 114 9.28 19.41 -5.42
CA GLU A 114 8.16 20.16 -5.99
C GLU A 114 7.30 20.81 -4.91
N ARG A 115 7.01 20.09 -3.81
CA ARG A 115 5.99 20.48 -2.85
C ARG A 115 6.51 21.18 -1.60
N PHE A 116 7.74 20.90 -1.18
CA PHE A 116 8.25 21.35 0.10
C PHE A 116 9.44 22.32 -0.01
N ALA A 117 9.79 22.77 -1.21
CA ALA A 117 10.83 23.79 -1.37
C ALA A 117 10.40 25.12 -0.76
N SER A 118 11.28 25.72 0.07
CA SER A 118 11.04 26.97 0.81
C SER A 118 12.32 27.78 0.93
N GLY A 119 12.88 28.23 -0.21
CA GLY A 119 14.19 28.87 -0.24
C GLY A 119 15.38 27.92 -0.17
N ILE A 120 15.15 26.69 0.30
CA ILE A 120 16.06 25.53 0.21
C ILE A 120 15.40 24.42 -0.61
N PRO A 121 16.21 23.51 -1.21
CA PRO A 121 15.65 22.35 -1.91
C PRO A 121 14.70 21.56 -1.02
N GLY A 122 13.56 21.14 -1.57
CA GLY A 122 12.50 20.49 -0.79
C GLY A 122 12.95 19.21 -0.11
N TRP A 123 13.87 18.45 -0.70
CA TRP A 123 14.43 17.25 -0.09
C TRP A 123 15.21 17.53 1.22
N LYS A 124 15.71 18.77 1.42
CA LYS A 124 16.42 19.20 2.63
C LYS A 124 15.50 19.65 3.76
N THR A 125 14.25 19.99 3.46
CA THR A 125 13.28 20.43 4.48
C THR A 125 12.87 19.27 5.37
N ASP A 126 12.41 19.56 6.59
CA ASP A 126 11.94 18.52 7.51
C ASP A 126 10.74 17.75 6.96
N ARG A 127 9.81 18.42 6.25
CA ARG A 127 8.71 17.76 5.54
C ARG A 127 9.21 16.86 4.43
N GLY A 128 10.15 17.34 3.59
CA GLY A 128 10.73 16.56 2.51
C GLY A 128 11.47 15.34 3.01
N ARG A 129 12.27 15.50 4.06
CA ARG A 129 12.99 14.39 4.70
C ARG A 129 12.03 13.33 5.24
N THR A 130 10.99 13.75 5.98
CA THR A 130 9.96 12.83 6.51
C THR A 130 9.27 12.08 5.39
N TYR A 131 8.90 12.78 4.31
CA TYR A 131 8.24 12.18 3.14
C TYR A 131 9.13 11.18 2.40
N ILE A 132 10.42 11.51 2.20
CA ILE A 132 11.36 10.62 1.50
C ILE A 132 11.56 9.34 2.30
N VAL A 133 11.75 9.45 3.61
CA VAL A 133 12.05 8.31 4.49
C VAL A 133 10.82 7.43 4.70
N TYR A 134 9.70 8.02 5.08
CA TYR A 134 8.51 7.27 5.51
C TYR A 134 7.43 7.14 4.43
N GLY A 135 7.55 7.92 3.34
CA GLY A 135 6.54 7.97 2.28
C GLY A 135 5.40 8.94 2.60
N PRO A 136 4.33 8.91 1.79
CA PRO A 136 3.17 9.76 2.02
C PRO A 136 2.50 9.41 3.35
N PRO A 137 2.10 10.42 4.16
CA PRO A 137 1.29 10.18 5.34
C PRO A 137 -0.12 9.72 4.95
N ASP A 138 -0.76 8.97 5.85
CA ASP A 138 -2.15 8.54 5.66
C ASP A 138 -3.13 9.70 5.75
N GLU A 139 -2.81 10.73 6.55
CA GLU A 139 -3.65 11.90 6.77
C GLU A 139 -2.76 13.14 7.00
N ILE A 140 -3.14 14.24 6.38
CA ILE A 140 -2.52 15.56 6.57
C ILE A 140 -3.59 16.52 7.05
N GLU A 141 -3.41 17.09 8.22
CA GLU A 141 -4.16 18.23 8.70
C GLU A 141 -3.30 19.47 8.52
N SER A 142 -3.72 20.42 7.67
CA SER A 142 -2.91 21.61 7.31
C SER A 142 -3.62 22.89 7.67
N HIS A 143 -2.91 23.76 8.37
CA HIS A 143 -3.33 25.11 8.78
C HIS A 143 -2.33 26.15 8.24
N PRO A 144 -2.36 26.44 6.93
CA PRO A 144 -1.31 27.26 6.28
C PRO A 144 -1.32 28.73 6.68
N SER A 145 -2.42 29.20 7.26
CA SER A 145 -2.54 30.58 7.78
C SER A 145 -2.42 30.65 9.31
N GLY A 146 -2.07 29.53 9.95
CA GLY A 146 -2.23 29.42 11.39
C GLY A 146 -3.71 29.46 11.76
N GLY A 147 -4.08 30.29 12.71
CA GLY A 147 -5.45 30.49 13.13
C GLY A 147 -5.68 30.14 14.59
N THR A 148 -6.95 30.11 15.00
CA THR A 148 -7.32 29.76 16.35
C THR A 148 -7.41 28.25 16.48
N TYR A 149 -6.65 27.65 17.39
CA TYR A 149 -6.76 26.24 17.72
C TYR A 149 -7.08 26.03 19.21
N GLN A 150 -7.66 24.88 19.52
CA GLN A 150 -8.04 24.55 20.88
C GLN A 150 -6.87 23.86 21.57
N LEU A 151 -6.37 24.48 22.63
CA LEU A 151 -5.35 23.86 23.48
C LEU A 151 -5.91 22.60 24.16
N PRO A 152 -5.17 21.48 24.16
CA PRO A 152 -5.51 20.30 24.95
C PRO A 152 -5.69 20.65 26.44
N GLN A 153 -6.52 19.90 27.13
CA GLN A 153 -6.83 20.16 28.56
C GLN A 153 -5.60 20.04 29.46
N ASP A 154 -4.65 19.19 29.13
CA ASP A 154 -3.35 19.01 29.78
C ASP A 154 -2.41 20.19 29.61
N GLN A 155 -2.66 21.07 28.63
CA GLN A 155 -1.94 22.30 28.36
C GLN A 155 -2.68 23.57 28.83
N GLY A 156 -3.66 23.42 29.70
CA GLY A 156 -4.44 24.53 30.30
C GLY A 156 -5.78 24.80 29.61
N GLY A 157 -6.10 24.14 28.50
CA GLY A 157 -7.35 24.30 27.76
C GLY A 157 -7.54 25.74 27.21
N GLY A 158 -8.60 25.94 26.45
CA GLY A 158 -8.93 27.24 25.86
C GLY A 158 -8.51 27.38 24.41
N GLN A 159 -8.64 28.60 23.85
CA GLN A 159 -8.26 28.92 22.46
C GLN A 159 -6.98 29.72 22.44
N SER A 160 -6.06 29.38 21.54
CA SER A 160 -4.85 30.13 21.26
C SER A 160 -4.69 30.39 19.77
N GLN A 161 -3.88 31.39 19.43
CA GLN A 161 -3.45 31.58 18.03
C GLN A 161 -2.24 30.74 17.72
N ALA A 162 -2.28 30.02 16.60
CA ALA A 162 -1.18 29.20 16.12
C ALA A 162 -0.43 29.88 14.98
N PHE A 163 0.86 29.60 14.88
CA PHE A 163 1.62 29.76 13.66
C PHE A 163 1.10 28.79 12.58
N PRO A 164 1.42 28.97 11.30
CA PRO A 164 1.17 27.95 10.29
C PRO A 164 1.72 26.60 10.72
N PHE A 165 0.90 25.56 10.67
CA PHE A 165 1.33 24.22 11.05
C PHE A 165 0.67 23.14 10.22
N GLU A 166 1.31 21.98 10.17
CA GLU A 166 0.79 20.75 9.58
C GLU A 166 0.99 19.60 10.56
N THR A 167 -0.02 18.72 10.63
CA THR A 167 0.02 17.48 11.38
C THR A 167 -0.09 16.33 10.41
N TRP A 168 0.96 15.50 10.33
CA TRP A 168 1.01 14.34 9.48
C TRP A 168 0.83 13.08 10.30
N ARG A 169 -0.15 12.27 9.96
CA ARG A 169 -0.46 11.02 10.64
C ARG A 169 -0.12 9.84 9.77
N TYR A 170 0.63 8.91 10.34
CA TYR A 170 0.96 7.61 9.76
C TYR A 170 0.34 6.52 10.62
N ARG A 171 -0.45 5.64 10.03
CA ARG A 171 -1.02 4.49 10.74
C ARG A 171 0.04 3.55 11.26
N TYR A 172 1.11 3.40 10.47
CA TYR A 172 2.25 2.56 10.84
C TYR A 172 3.53 3.03 10.16
N ILE A 173 4.61 3.10 10.94
CA ILE A 173 5.97 3.30 10.43
C ILE A 173 6.85 2.14 10.93
N GLN A 174 7.51 1.46 9.98
CA GLN A 174 8.39 0.35 10.30
C GLN A 174 9.53 0.81 11.22
N GLY A 175 9.69 0.11 12.36
CA GLY A 175 10.72 0.43 13.35
C GLY A 175 10.34 1.50 14.37
N ILE A 176 9.21 2.23 14.17
CA ILE A 176 8.71 3.24 15.11
C ILE A 176 7.45 2.75 15.81
N GLY A 177 6.45 2.28 15.04
CA GLY A 177 5.19 1.79 15.60
C GLY A 177 3.96 2.23 14.83
N THR A 178 2.80 2.14 15.50
CA THR A 178 1.49 2.51 14.96
C THR A 178 1.07 3.90 15.40
N ASN A 179 0.20 4.55 14.61
CA ASN A 179 -0.36 5.88 14.88
C ASN A 179 0.72 6.92 15.19
N VAL A 180 1.74 7.00 14.35
CA VAL A 180 2.82 7.98 14.48
C VAL A 180 2.36 9.33 13.94
N VAL A 181 2.58 10.39 14.71
CA VAL A 181 2.22 11.75 14.33
C VAL A 181 3.45 12.62 14.31
N PHE A 182 3.68 13.30 13.18
CA PHE A 182 4.67 14.37 13.07
C PHE A 182 3.94 15.70 12.99
N GLU A 183 4.41 16.66 13.79
CA GLU A 183 3.94 18.02 13.73
C GLU A 183 5.02 18.92 13.15
N PHE A 184 4.63 19.79 12.22
CA PHE A 184 5.50 20.75 11.56
C PHE A 184 4.95 22.14 11.76
N VAL A 185 5.80 23.09 12.17
CA VAL A 185 5.42 24.47 12.46
C VAL A 185 6.30 25.43 11.69
N ASP A 186 5.71 26.44 11.08
CA ASP A 186 6.40 27.57 10.44
C ASP A 186 6.31 28.81 11.34
N GLN A 187 7.20 28.92 12.32
CA GLN A 187 7.25 30.07 13.23
C GLN A 187 7.65 31.37 12.55
N THR A 188 8.32 31.28 11.42
CA THR A 188 8.82 32.43 10.67
C THR A 188 7.85 32.94 9.60
N MET A 189 6.78 32.21 9.33
CA MET A 189 5.81 32.45 8.25
C MET A 189 6.48 32.57 6.87
N SER A 190 7.60 31.87 6.67
CA SER A 190 8.38 31.87 5.43
C SER A 190 8.01 30.76 4.48
N GLY A 191 7.14 29.82 4.90
CA GLY A 191 6.84 28.58 4.21
C GLY A 191 7.81 27.45 4.54
N GLU A 192 8.80 27.69 5.39
CA GLU A 192 9.72 26.68 5.91
C GLU A 192 9.17 26.08 7.20
N TYR A 193 8.67 24.87 7.12
CA TYR A 193 8.10 24.14 8.23
C TYR A 193 9.14 23.25 8.90
N HIS A 194 9.34 23.45 10.19
CA HIS A 194 10.24 22.65 11.00
C HIS A 194 9.46 21.65 11.85
N ILE A 195 10.00 20.44 12.00
CA ILE A 195 9.42 19.42 12.86
C ILE A 195 9.51 19.87 14.32
N THR A 196 8.43 19.71 15.08
CA THR A 196 8.37 20.05 16.49
C THR A 196 7.98 18.87 17.35
N ILE A 197 8.55 18.80 18.55
CA ILE A 197 8.17 17.89 19.63
C ILE A 197 7.47 18.61 20.79
N ASP A 198 7.53 19.93 20.79
CA ASP A 198 6.87 20.75 21.81
C ASP A 198 5.55 21.31 21.23
N PRO A 199 4.40 20.87 21.74
CA PRO A 199 3.11 21.40 21.32
C PRO A 199 2.97 22.92 21.49
N ASN A 200 3.75 23.53 22.41
CA ASN A 200 3.74 24.96 22.63
C ASN A 200 4.43 25.77 21.50
N GLU A 201 5.26 25.16 20.69
CA GLU A 201 5.90 25.83 19.55
C GLU A 201 4.89 26.30 18.50
N LYS A 202 3.70 25.71 18.47
CA LYS A 202 2.58 26.19 17.64
C LYS A 202 1.96 27.49 18.17
N ASN A 203 2.12 27.78 19.45
CA ASN A 203 1.41 28.85 20.12
C ASN A 203 2.09 30.21 19.83
N ALA A 204 1.53 30.97 18.89
CA ALA A 204 2.02 32.28 18.53
C ALA A 204 1.97 33.30 19.71
N LEU A 205 1.05 33.12 20.64
CA LEU A 205 0.92 33.99 21.80
C LEU A 205 1.99 33.74 22.86
N ALA A 206 2.53 32.51 22.93
CA ALA A 206 3.64 32.21 23.84
C ALA A 206 4.98 32.87 23.41
N HIS A 207 5.08 33.23 22.13
CA HIS A 207 6.30 33.81 21.54
C HIS A 207 6.22 35.33 21.29
N THR A 208 5.24 36.03 21.89
CA THR A 208 5.18 37.48 21.80
C THR A 208 6.29 38.12 22.63
N PRO A 209 6.86 39.31 22.22
CA PRO A 209 7.97 39.94 22.90
C PRO A 209 7.72 40.36 24.35
N MET A 210 6.47 40.24 24.84
CA MET A 210 6.09 40.54 26.20
C MET A 210 6.07 39.33 27.15
N SER A 211 6.30 38.12 26.65
CA SER A 211 6.43 36.94 27.51
C SER A 211 7.90 36.82 27.99
N PRO A 212 8.16 36.63 29.30
CA PRO A 212 9.52 36.33 29.74
C PRO A 212 9.95 35.01 29.11
N GLN A 213 10.84 35.10 28.15
CA GLN A 213 11.47 33.91 27.54
C GLN A 213 12.24 33.19 28.65
N PRO A 214 11.99 31.88 28.89
CA PRO A 214 12.90 31.12 29.73
C PRO A 214 14.30 31.20 29.10
N PRO A 215 15.37 31.35 29.91
CA PRO A 215 16.71 31.50 29.38
C PRO A 215 17.00 30.34 28.44
N ALA A 216 17.36 30.67 27.22
CA ALA A 216 17.87 29.70 26.24
C ALA A 216 19.10 29.05 26.89
N THR A 217 18.93 27.88 27.49
CA THR A 217 20.03 27.03 27.88
C THR A 217 20.73 26.65 26.59
N GLY A 218 21.89 27.24 26.35
CA GLY A 218 22.66 27.13 25.13
C GLY A 218 22.94 25.71 24.75
N ALA A 219 22.23 25.27 23.75
CA ALA A 219 22.55 24.17 22.90
C ALA A 219 22.44 24.60 21.44
N SER A 220 23.16 25.69 21.11
CA SER A 220 23.60 25.92 19.74
C SER A 220 24.84 25.07 19.53
N SER A 221 24.68 23.77 19.39
CA SER A 221 25.74 22.91 18.95
C SER A 221 25.27 22.18 17.74
N MET A 222 25.86 22.56 16.60
CA MET A 222 25.96 21.73 15.39
C MET A 222 24.76 20.85 15.22
N ARG A 223 23.75 21.34 14.48
CA ARG A 223 22.82 20.46 13.81
C ARG A 223 23.68 19.55 12.92
N ASP A 224 23.93 18.35 13.41
CA ASP A 224 24.50 17.30 12.61
C ASP A 224 23.53 17.12 11.42
N GLU A 225 23.94 17.52 10.21
CA GLU A 225 23.10 17.50 9.00
C GLU A 225 22.58 16.09 8.71
N PHE A 226 23.04 15.10 9.46
CA PHE A 226 22.79 13.68 9.29
C PHE A 226 22.40 13.01 10.62
N ALA A 227 21.54 13.65 11.40
CA ALA A 227 20.98 12.95 12.56
C ALA A 227 20.41 11.59 12.13
N PRO A 228 20.84 10.48 12.77
CA PRO A 228 20.39 9.14 12.39
C PRO A 228 18.86 9.04 12.41
N LEU A 229 18.34 8.09 11.64
CA LEU A 229 16.90 7.75 11.63
C LEU A 229 16.31 7.58 13.04
N GLU A 230 17.15 7.15 14.01
CA GLU A 230 16.82 7.05 15.43
C GLU A 230 16.45 8.40 16.09
N LEU A 231 16.99 9.52 15.63
CA LEU A 231 16.58 10.83 16.13
C LEU A 231 15.21 11.23 15.59
N LEU A 232 14.91 10.94 14.34
CA LEU A 232 13.57 11.15 13.78
C LEU A 232 12.53 10.25 14.44
N SER A 233 12.89 9.02 14.82
CA SER A 233 12.01 8.11 15.55
C SER A 233 11.65 8.64 16.96
N LYS A 234 12.50 9.47 17.54
CA LYS A 234 12.22 10.15 18.83
C LYS A 234 11.33 11.38 18.67
N TRP A 235 11.22 11.93 17.47
CA TRP A 235 10.41 13.12 17.19
C TRP A 235 8.98 12.81 16.73
N GLY A 236 8.72 11.56 16.32
CA GLY A 236 7.37 11.09 16.08
C GLY A 236 6.67 10.78 17.41
N HIS A 237 5.54 11.40 17.66
CA HIS A 237 4.68 10.96 18.74
C HIS A 237 4.00 9.67 18.31
N ALA A 238 4.55 8.53 18.76
CA ALA A 238 3.85 7.27 18.63
C ALA A 238 2.61 7.34 19.54
N HIS A 239 1.43 7.39 18.94
CA HIS A 239 0.22 7.12 19.72
C HIS A 239 0.33 5.71 20.27
N ALA A 240 0.15 5.58 21.57
CA ALA A 240 0.12 4.28 22.22
C ALA A 240 -0.86 3.38 21.47
N ILE A 241 -0.42 2.19 21.12
CA ILE A 241 -1.28 1.16 20.56
C ILE A 241 -2.45 1.00 21.51
N LYS A 242 -3.64 1.15 21.00
CA LYS A 242 -4.85 1.13 21.80
C LYS A 242 -5.08 -0.25 22.41
N TYR A 243 -4.71 -1.31 21.68
CA TYR A 243 -4.91 -2.71 22.08
C TYR A 243 -3.57 -3.44 22.19
N THR A 244 -2.72 -2.98 23.11
CA THR A 244 -1.38 -3.56 23.36
C THR A 244 -1.43 -5.03 23.76
N ASP A 245 -2.50 -5.45 24.42
CA ASP A 245 -2.75 -6.84 24.77
C ASP A 245 -2.99 -7.71 23.52
N LEU A 246 -3.75 -7.23 22.55
CA LEU A 246 -4.00 -7.94 21.29
C LEU A 246 -2.77 -7.94 20.40
N GLU A 247 -2.02 -6.85 20.34
CA GLU A 247 -0.74 -6.81 19.63
C GLU A 247 0.25 -7.83 20.20
N ALA A 248 0.36 -7.91 21.54
CA ALA A 248 1.23 -8.86 22.20
C ALA A 248 0.85 -10.31 21.83
N ILE A 249 -0.44 -10.63 21.77
CA ILE A 249 -0.95 -11.94 21.35
C ILE A 249 -0.50 -12.27 19.93
N VAL A 250 -0.67 -11.34 18.98
CA VAL A 250 -0.27 -11.52 17.59
C VAL A 250 1.25 -11.58 17.44
N THR A 251 1.99 -10.86 18.26
CA THR A 251 3.46 -10.82 18.21
C THR A 251 4.08 -12.09 18.77
N THR A 252 3.50 -12.64 19.84
CA THR A 252 3.97 -13.87 20.48
C THR A 252 3.44 -15.15 19.84
N ASP A 253 2.58 -15.02 18.81
CA ASP A 253 1.97 -16.13 18.06
C ASP A 253 1.15 -17.09 18.96
N VAL A 254 0.53 -16.53 20.01
CA VAL A 254 -0.32 -17.31 20.93
C VAL A 254 -1.69 -17.49 20.31
N ARG A 255 -2.19 -18.72 20.30
CA ARG A 255 -3.50 -19.06 19.73
C ARG A 255 -4.56 -19.09 20.83
N TYR A 256 -5.58 -18.26 20.65
CA TYR A 256 -6.77 -18.24 21.48
C TYR A 256 -8.00 -18.65 20.66
N ASN A 257 -8.88 -19.43 21.25
CA ASN A 257 -10.13 -19.87 20.62
C ASN A 257 -11.29 -19.90 21.61
N THR A 258 -11.30 -18.96 22.58
CA THR A 258 -12.41 -18.83 23.55
C THR A 258 -13.57 -18.02 22.99
N LEU A 259 -13.32 -17.21 21.95
CA LEU A 259 -14.31 -16.51 21.16
C LEU A 259 -14.33 -17.11 19.73
N PRO A 260 -15.34 -17.88 19.33
CA PRO A 260 -15.42 -18.41 17.98
C PRO A 260 -15.49 -17.28 16.94
N MET A 261 -14.50 -17.24 16.03
CA MET A 261 -14.41 -16.26 14.95
C MET A 261 -14.25 -16.97 13.61
N ARG A 262 -15.07 -16.60 12.64
CA ARG A 262 -14.89 -17.03 11.24
C ARG A 262 -14.39 -15.86 10.43
N VAL A 263 -13.45 -16.14 9.52
CA VAL A 263 -12.85 -15.12 8.65
C VAL A 263 -12.93 -15.59 7.21
N ARG A 264 -13.28 -14.68 6.34
CA ARG A 264 -13.27 -14.84 4.87
C ARG A 264 -12.53 -13.66 4.25
N THR A 265 -11.70 -13.93 3.26
CA THR A 265 -11.04 -12.88 2.47
C THR A 265 -11.49 -12.97 1.02
N ASP A 266 -11.92 -11.84 0.47
CA ASP A 266 -12.30 -11.68 -0.93
C ASP A 266 -11.40 -10.62 -1.58
N PHE A 267 -10.95 -10.87 -2.81
CA PHE A 267 -10.06 -9.97 -3.54
C PHE A 267 -10.82 -9.24 -4.65
N ILE A 268 -10.70 -7.92 -4.67
CA ILE A 268 -11.31 -7.04 -5.65
C ILE A 268 -10.20 -6.23 -6.33
N PRO A 269 -9.83 -6.55 -7.57
CA PRO A 269 -8.89 -5.75 -8.34
C PRO A 269 -9.36 -4.29 -8.49
N VAL A 270 -8.46 -3.34 -8.25
CA VAL A 270 -8.72 -1.91 -8.46
C VAL A 270 -7.82 -1.38 -9.56
N THR A 271 -6.55 -1.75 -9.51
CA THR A 271 -5.55 -1.55 -10.56
C THR A 271 -4.68 -2.79 -10.63
N PRO A 272 -3.87 -3.00 -11.68
CA PRO A 272 -2.93 -4.11 -11.73
C PRO A 272 -1.99 -4.19 -10.52
N ALA A 273 -1.63 -3.02 -9.95
CA ALA A 273 -0.73 -2.91 -8.81
C ALA A 273 -1.44 -2.87 -7.44
N SER A 274 -2.77 -2.78 -7.40
CA SER A 274 -3.54 -2.62 -6.15
C SER A 274 -4.81 -3.43 -6.14
N ILE A 275 -4.87 -4.40 -5.25
CA ILE A 275 -6.00 -5.30 -5.04
C ILE A 275 -6.57 -5.04 -3.65
N TYR A 276 -7.86 -4.80 -3.53
CA TYR A 276 -8.52 -4.73 -2.24
C TYR A 276 -8.71 -6.14 -1.67
N ALA A 277 -8.06 -6.41 -0.55
CA ALA A 277 -8.35 -7.58 0.28
C ALA A 277 -9.46 -7.21 1.27
N ASN A 278 -10.66 -7.70 1.03
CA ASN A 278 -11.82 -7.52 1.90
C ASN A 278 -11.84 -8.65 2.94
N ILE A 279 -11.35 -8.38 4.12
CA ILE A 279 -11.30 -9.33 5.23
C ILE A 279 -12.60 -9.19 6.03
N THR A 280 -13.45 -10.19 5.93
CA THR A 280 -14.75 -10.22 6.62
C THR A 280 -14.69 -11.17 7.80
N MET A 281 -15.00 -10.67 8.98
CA MET A 281 -15.01 -11.41 10.24
C MET A 281 -16.46 -11.57 10.75
N GLN A 282 -16.80 -12.77 11.20
CA GLN A 282 -18.11 -13.08 11.78
C GLN A 282 -17.95 -13.65 13.18
N PHE A 283 -18.76 -13.14 14.09
CA PHE A 283 -18.90 -13.59 15.48
C PHE A 283 -20.35 -13.99 15.72
N GLU A 284 -20.56 -15.13 16.33
CA GLU A 284 -21.92 -15.54 16.73
C GLU A 284 -22.34 -14.73 17.97
N THR A 285 -23.50 -14.11 17.94
CA THR A 285 -23.98 -13.22 19.02
C THR A 285 -24.15 -13.95 20.35
N LYS A 286 -24.47 -15.23 20.33
CA LYS A 286 -24.58 -16.10 21.51
C LYS A 286 -23.28 -16.27 22.29
N ASP A 287 -22.13 -16.05 21.64
CA ASP A 287 -20.79 -16.20 22.23
C ASP A 287 -20.26 -14.89 22.81
N LEU A 288 -21.03 -13.79 22.68
CA LEU A 288 -20.70 -12.45 23.17
C LEU A 288 -21.41 -12.14 24.50
N GLN A 289 -20.73 -11.39 25.35
CA GLN A 289 -21.35 -10.88 26.56
C GLN A 289 -21.85 -9.45 26.37
N PHE A 290 -23.15 -9.26 26.63
CA PHE A 290 -23.82 -7.97 26.52
C PHE A 290 -23.82 -7.25 27.85
N LEU A 291 -23.46 -5.96 27.80
CA LEU A 291 -23.61 -5.04 28.91
C LEU A 291 -24.89 -4.22 28.70
N GLU A 292 -25.82 -4.30 29.65
CA GLU A 292 -27.00 -3.42 29.67
C GLU A 292 -26.63 -2.04 30.23
N LYS A 293 -26.82 -1.01 29.42
CA LYS A 293 -26.66 0.38 29.84
C LYS A 293 -27.80 1.20 29.24
N ASP A 294 -28.47 1.99 30.06
CA ASP A 294 -29.57 2.89 29.64
C ASP A 294 -30.70 2.15 28.89
N GLY A 295 -30.99 0.90 29.26
CA GLY A 295 -32.01 0.06 28.62
C GLY A 295 -31.61 -0.51 27.26
N MET A 296 -30.35 -0.36 26.85
CA MET A 296 -29.79 -0.95 25.62
C MET A 296 -28.72 -1.98 25.96
N ALA A 297 -28.89 -3.18 25.42
CA ALA A 297 -27.90 -4.23 25.54
C ALA A 297 -26.87 -4.08 24.43
N LYS A 298 -25.59 -3.93 24.79
CA LYS A 298 -24.49 -3.73 23.84
C LYS A 298 -23.32 -4.66 24.12
N ALA A 299 -22.81 -5.34 23.10
CA ALA A 299 -21.53 -6.04 23.14
C ALA A 299 -20.49 -5.28 22.32
N THR A 300 -19.25 -5.33 22.77
CA THR A 300 -18.13 -4.63 22.10
C THR A 300 -16.96 -5.59 21.90
N ILE A 301 -16.45 -5.67 20.69
CA ILE A 301 -15.30 -6.49 20.34
C ILE A 301 -14.18 -5.56 19.87
N ASN A 302 -13.03 -5.63 20.52
CA ASN A 302 -11.81 -4.97 20.05
C ASN A 302 -11.10 -5.88 19.07
N LEU A 303 -10.64 -5.30 17.95
CA LEU A 303 -9.93 -5.98 16.88
C LEU A 303 -8.54 -5.39 16.71
N TYR A 304 -7.57 -6.25 16.56
CA TYR A 304 -6.22 -5.94 16.08
C TYR A 304 -5.87 -6.86 14.93
N GLY A 305 -5.39 -6.32 13.82
CA GLY A 305 -4.97 -7.11 12.67
C GLY A 305 -3.64 -6.64 12.12
N ARG A 306 -2.81 -7.59 11.71
CA ARG A 306 -1.50 -7.36 11.12
C ARG A 306 -1.32 -8.19 9.86
N ILE A 307 -0.92 -7.54 8.77
CA ILE A 307 -0.57 -8.19 7.52
C ILE A 307 0.94 -8.06 7.33
N THR A 308 1.59 -9.18 7.06
CA THR A 308 3.04 -9.25 6.84
C THR A 308 3.35 -9.94 5.52
N THR A 309 4.51 -9.65 4.95
CA THR A 309 5.12 -10.48 3.91
C THR A 309 5.48 -11.84 4.49
N MET A 310 5.80 -12.82 3.63
CA MET A 310 6.27 -14.13 4.09
C MET A 310 7.59 -14.04 4.87
N SER A 311 8.39 -13.00 4.65
CA SER A 311 9.60 -12.68 5.43
C SER A 311 9.31 -11.94 6.75
N ARG A 312 8.05 -11.87 7.20
CA ARG A 312 7.59 -11.21 8.43
C ARG A 312 7.72 -9.68 8.45
N ARG A 313 8.00 -9.04 7.31
CA ARG A 313 7.94 -7.57 7.22
C ARG A 313 6.48 -7.13 7.30
N ILE A 314 6.18 -6.19 8.18
CA ILE A 314 4.83 -5.65 8.34
C ILE A 314 4.50 -4.78 7.12
N VAL A 315 3.34 -5.04 6.52
CA VAL A 315 2.79 -4.31 5.38
C VAL A 315 1.66 -3.39 5.84
N GLN A 316 0.80 -3.90 6.72
CA GLN A 316 -0.35 -3.15 7.21
C GLN A 316 -0.70 -3.58 8.64
N VAL A 317 -1.15 -2.63 9.45
CA VAL A 317 -1.76 -2.86 10.76
C VAL A 317 -3.10 -2.14 10.81
N PHE A 318 -4.08 -2.71 11.48
CA PHE A 318 -5.35 -2.06 11.73
C PHE A 318 -5.87 -2.38 13.14
N GLU A 319 -6.52 -1.42 13.74
CA GLU A 319 -7.23 -1.53 15.01
C GLU A 319 -8.65 -1.01 14.80
N ASP A 320 -9.63 -1.80 15.20
CA ASP A 320 -11.04 -1.43 15.02
C ASP A 320 -11.89 -1.90 16.21
N VAL A 321 -13.10 -1.35 16.30
CA VAL A 321 -14.09 -1.72 17.31
C VAL A 321 -15.37 -2.17 16.61
N VAL A 322 -15.82 -3.36 16.93
CA VAL A 322 -17.12 -3.86 16.47
C VAL A 322 -18.13 -3.74 17.60
N SER A 323 -19.17 -2.98 17.35
CA SER A 323 -20.29 -2.82 18.29
C SER A 323 -21.50 -3.61 17.81
N VAL A 324 -22.11 -4.34 18.71
CA VAL A 324 -23.32 -5.14 18.48
C VAL A 324 -24.41 -4.62 19.42
N ASP A 325 -25.42 -3.97 18.84
CA ASP A 325 -26.42 -3.22 19.61
C ASP A 325 -27.67 -4.06 19.98
N SER A 326 -27.73 -5.34 19.57
CA SER A 326 -28.85 -6.21 19.87
C SER A 326 -28.47 -7.68 19.99
N PRO A 327 -28.82 -8.37 21.07
CA PRO A 327 -28.63 -9.81 21.17
C PRO A 327 -29.56 -10.63 20.25
N SER A 328 -30.55 -9.99 19.63
CA SER A 328 -31.48 -10.67 18.69
C SER A 328 -30.88 -10.91 17.31
N GLN A 329 -29.75 -10.28 16.97
CA GLN A 329 -29.01 -10.61 15.76
C GLN A 329 -28.34 -11.97 15.94
N LEU A 330 -28.40 -12.83 14.91
CA LEU A 330 -27.76 -14.14 14.96
C LEU A 330 -26.23 -14.05 14.98
N SER A 331 -25.67 -13.07 14.28
CA SER A 331 -24.23 -12.85 14.21
C SER A 331 -23.86 -11.40 13.96
N ALA A 332 -22.72 -10.98 14.48
CA ALA A 332 -22.06 -9.74 14.15
C ALA A 332 -21.07 -9.97 12.99
N VAL A 333 -21.18 -9.18 11.94
CA VAL A 333 -20.30 -9.27 10.79
C VAL A 333 -19.60 -7.92 10.59
N TYR A 334 -18.28 -7.96 10.48
CA TYR A 334 -17.43 -6.79 10.28
C TYR A 334 -16.51 -7.01 9.09
N GLN A 335 -16.27 -5.98 8.29
CA GLN A 335 -15.36 -6.05 7.16
C GLN A 335 -14.29 -4.96 7.22
N LYS A 336 -13.05 -5.35 7.04
CA LYS A 336 -11.90 -4.48 6.83
C LYS A 336 -11.39 -4.62 5.40
N THR A 337 -11.32 -3.52 4.69
CA THR A 337 -10.71 -3.46 3.36
C THR A 337 -9.27 -2.98 3.49
N VAL A 338 -8.35 -3.72 2.89
CA VAL A 338 -6.91 -3.40 2.90
C VAL A 338 -6.40 -3.44 1.45
N PRO A 339 -5.81 -2.34 0.94
CA PRO A 339 -5.15 -2.36 -0.36
C PRO A 339 -3.81 -3.10 -0.25
N LEU A 340 -3.60 -4.08 -1.13
CA LEU A 340 -2.37 -4.87 -1.21
C LEU A 340 -1.90 -4.95 -2.66
N ALA A 341 -0.59 -4.97 -2.87
CA ALA A 341 -0.02 -5.35 -4.16
C ALA A 341 -0.18 -6.86 -4.39
N PRO A 342 -0.19 -7.33 -5.65
CA PRO A 342 -0.12 -8.76 -5.94
C PRO A 342 1.04 -9.44 -5.22
N GLY A 343 0.82 -10.63 -4.67
CA GLY A 343 1.87 -11.35 -3.95
C GLY A 343 1.35 -12.20 -2.78
N ARG A 344 2.27 -12.78 -2.03
CA ARG A 344 1.95 -13.66 -0.90
C ARG A 344 2.19 -12.95 0.42
N TYR A 345 1.18 -12.97 1.27
CA TYR A 345 1.17 -12.33 2.58
C TYR A 345 0.69 -13.29 3.65
N ARG A 346 0.87 -12.90 4.90
CA ARG A 346 0.28 -13.55 6.07
C ARG A 346 -0.58 -12.53 6.79
N VAL A 347 -1.80 -12.90 7.13
CA VAL A 347 -2.69 -12.12 7.98
C VAL A 347 -2.79 -12.76 9.35
N ASN A 348 -2.60 -11.97 10.40
CA ASN A 348 -2.84 -12.33 11.78
C ASN A 348 -3.88 -11.37 12.36
N ILE A 349 -4.93 -11.92 12.98
CA ILE A 349 -6.01 -11.15 13.60
C ILE A 349 -6.20 -11.64 15.03
N ALA A 350 -6.30 -10.72 15.96
CA ALA A 350 -6.75 -10.97 17.31
C ALA A 350 -8.04 -10.17 17.59
N ALA A 351 -9.02 -10.81 18.22
CA ALA A 351 -10.28 -10.21 18.60
C ALA A 351 -10.57 -10.52 20.08
N LYS A 352 -11.12 -9.54 20.82
CA LYS A 352 -11.45 -9.71 22.22
C LYS A 352 -12.81 -9.11 22.53
N ASP A 353 -13.69 -9.91 23.10
CA ASP A 353 -14.91 -9.42 23.74
C ASP A 353 -14.54 -8.61 24.98
N VAL A 354 -14.87 -7.33 24.97
CA VAL A 354 -14.48 -6.40 26.04
C VAL A 354 -15.16 -6.76 27.38
N THR A 355 -16.40 -7.23 27.34
CA THR A 355 -17.19 -7.56 28.51
C THR A 355 -16.87 -8.96 29.04
N GLY A 356 -16.83 -9.95 28.15
CA GLY A 356 -16.60 -11.34 28.51
C GLY A 356 -15.14 -11.73 28.68
N GLY A 357 -14.22 -10.93 28.11
CA GLY A 357 -12.78 -11.24 28.10
C GLY A 357 -12.38 -12.38 27.14
N ASN A 358 -13.37 -13.02 26.47
CA ASN A 358 -13.10 -14.07 25.50
C ASN A 358 -12.30 -13.56 24.32
N THR A 359 -11.32 -14.32 23.87
CA THR A 359 -10.36 -13.92 22.83
C THR A 359 -10.32 -14.93 21.69
N ALA A 360 -10.22 -14.43 20.47
CA ALA A 360 -10.00 -15.19 19.25
C ALA A 360 -8.68 -14.81 18.61
N THR A 361 -8.04 -15.76 17.98
CA THR A 361 -6.94 -15.50 17.04
C THR A 361 -7.19 -16.20 15.72
N TYR A 362 -6.76 -15.56 14.64
CA TYR A 362 -6.83 -16.11 13.29
C TYR A 362 -5.52 -15.83 12.56
N GLU A 363 -5.01 -16.86 11.89
CA GLU A 363 -3.82 -16.75 11.07
C GLU A 363 -4.09 -17.47 9.73
N ALA A 364 -3.77 -16.80 8.63
CA ALA A 364 -3.85 -17.40 7.30
C ALA A 364 -2.84 -16.77 6.33
N ALA A 365 -2.48 -17.55 5.29
CA ALA A 365 -1.81 -17.01 4.13
C ALA A 365 -2.83 -16.30 3.22
N LEU A 366 -2.42 -15.18 2.63
CA LEU A 366 -3.17 -14.46 1.62
C LEU A 366 -2.37 -14.53 0.31
N ASP A 367 -2.93 -15.17 -0.69
CA ASP A 367 -2.41 -15.17 -2.06
C ASP A 367 -3.17 -14.11 -2.86
N VAL A 368 -2.63 -12.89 -2.90
CA VAL A 368 -3.24 -11.75 -3.61
C VAL A 368 -3.01 -11.95 -5.10
N PRO A 369 -4.09 -12.05 -5.90
CA PRO A 369 -3.97 -12.40 -7.31
C PRO A 369 -3.26 -11.28 -8.09
N GLN A 370 -2.53 -11.68 -9.13
CA GLN A 370 -1.98 -10.76 -10.11
C GLN A 370 -3.03 -10.53 -11.22
N CYS A 371 -3.28 -9.27 -11.55
CA CYS A 371 -4.16 -8.90 -12.65
C CYS A 371 -3.29 -8.22 -13.73
N GLU A 372 -3.27 -8.80 -14.92
CA GLU A 372 -2.56 -8.22 -16.06
C GLU A 372 -3.45 -7.16 -16.74
N GLU A 373 -2.85 -6.07 -17.21
CA GLU A 373 -3.56 -4.93 -17.79
C GLU A 373 -4.32 -5.46 -19.00
N ASP A 374 -4.49 -5.88 -19.82
CA ASP A 374 -5.26 -6.25 -21.02
C ASP A 374 -5.85 -7.65 -21.01
N LYS A 375 -5.77 -8.39 -19.92
CA LYS A 375 -6.32 -9.73 -19.85
C LYS A 375 -7.64 -9.76 -19.09
N LEU A 376 -8.52 -10.67 -19.54
CA LEU A 376 -9.74 -10.97 -18.82
C LEU A 376 -9.41 -11.41 -17.40
N ALA A 377 -9.95 -10.72 -16.42
CA ALA A 377 -9.79 -11.03 -15.00
C ALA A 377 -11.14 -10.99 -14.27
N ALA A 378 -11.20 -11.67 -13.14
CA ALA A 378 -12.38 -11.67 -12.28
C ALA A 378 -11.97 -11.39 -10.82
N SER A 379 -12.84 -10.71 -10.08
CA SER A 379 -12.75 -10.66 -8.63
C SER A 379 -13.03 -12.03 -8.01
N SER A 380 -12.85 -12.14 -6.67
CA SER A 380 -13.41 -13.27 -5.93
C SER A 380 -14.91 -13.41 -6.20
N LEU A 381 -15.37 -14.67 -6.30
CA LEU A 381 -16.79 -14.99 -6.35
C LEU A 381 -17.37 -14.90 -4.94
N ILE A 382 -18.12 -13.83 -4.68
CA ILE A 382 -18.71 -13.58 -3.38
C ILE A 382 -20.09 -14.23 -3.31
N LEU A 383 -20.26 -15.12 -2.33
CA LEU A 383 -21.56 -15.66 -1.97
C LEU A 383 -22.16 -14.78 -0.87
N ALA A 384 -23.22 -14.05 -1.21
CA ALA A 384 -23.80 -13.02 -0.37
C ALA A 384 -25.17 -13.43 0.20
N ASP A 385 -25.46 -12.99 1.41
CA ASP A 385 -26.80 -13.02 2.00
C ASP A 385 -27.53 -11.68 1.88
N LEU A 386 -26.82 -10.62 1.52
CA LEU A 386 -27.37 -9.29 1.28
C LEU A 386 -26.70 -8.67 0.05
N MET A 387 -27.49 -8.22 -0.90
CA MET A 387 -27.06 -7.37 -2.00
C MET A 387 -28.11 -6.27 -2.22
N GLU A 388 -27.70 -5.01 -2.00
CA GLU A 388 -28.57 -3.83 -2.11
C GLU A 388 -27.85 -2.71 -2.87
N PRO A 389 -28.52 -1.98 -3.75
CA PRO A 389 -27.94 -0.80 -4.35
C PRO A 389 -27.69 0.28 -3.29
N VAL A 390 -26.58 1.00 -3.40
CA VAL A 390 -26.29 2.13 -2.51
C VAL A 390 -26.58 3.45 -3.21
N PRO A 391 -27.02 4.49 -2.46
CA PRO A 391 -27.19 5.83 -3.02
C PRO A 391 -25.87 6.36 -3.59
N ALA A 392 -25.93 7.16 -4.65
CA ALA A 392 -24.75 7.69 -5.36
C ALA A 392 -23.70 8.32 -4.43
N ARG A 393 -24.14 9.02 -3.37
CA ARG A 393 -23.25 9.62 -2.35
C ARG A 393 -22.46 8.61 -1.48
N ARG A 394 -22.81 7.31 -1.53
CA ARG A 394 -22.17 6.24 -0.77
C ARG A 394 -21.41 5.25 -1.65
N ILE A 395 -21.32 5.49 -2.93
CA ILE A 395 -20.55 4.65 -3.86
C ILE A 395 -19.08 4.62 -3.39
N GLY A 396 -18.56 3.42 -3.18
CA GLY A 396 -17.18 3.20 -2.73
C GLY A 396 -16.90 3.55 -1.26
N ALA A 397 -17.92 3.95 -0.47
CA ALA A 397 -17.76 4.32 0.93
C ALA A 397 -18.62 3.48 1.87
N GLY A 398 -18.00 2.96 2.94
CA GLY A 398 -18.68 2.21 3.99
C GLY A 398 -18.39 0.71 3.97
N GLN A 399 -18.80 0.04 5.03
CA GLN A 399 -18.64 -1.41 5.14
C GLN A 399 -19.49 -2.13 4.10
N PHE A 400 -18.92 -3.18 3.52
CA PHE A 400 -19.56 -4.04 2.51
C PHE A 400 -19.90 -3.34 1.18
N VAL A 401 -19.48 -2.11 0.95
CA VAL A 401 -19.77 -1.40 -0.29
C VAL A 401 -18.67 -1.71 -1.32
N ILE A 402 -19.10 -2.32 -2.43
CA ILE A 402 -18.25 -2.60 -3.59
C ILE A 402 -18.89 -1.90 -4.80
N GLY A 403 -18.24 -0.85 -5.30
CA GLY A 403 -18.83 -0.02 -6.34
C GLY A 403 -20.16 0.62 -5.90
N ASP A 404 -21.22 0.34 -6.64
CA ASP A 404 -22.59 0.83 -6.41
C ASP A 404 -23.48 -0.08 -5.54
N THR A 405 -22.91 -1.16 -4.99
CA THR A 405 -23.67 -2.20 -4.32
C THR A 405 -23.11 -2.49 -2.94
N LYS A 406 -23.99 -2.58 -1.95
CA LYS A 406 -23.68 -3.15 -0.65
C LYS A 406 -23.80 -4.68 -0.74
N VAL A 407 -22.67 -5.37 -0.58
CA VAL A 407 -22.57 -6.82 -0.71
C VAL A 407 -22.04 -7.40 0.60
N ARG A 408 -22.88 -8.04 1.39
CA ARG A 408 -22.46 -8.71 2.62
C ARG A 408 -22.18 -10.17 2.34
N PRO A 409 -20.91 -10.61 2.44
CA PRO A 409 -20.57 -12.03 2.25
C PRO A 409 -21.17 -12.88 3.37
N ARG A 410 -21.66 -14.06 3.01
CA ARG A 410 -22.02 -15.11 3.98
C ARG A 410 -20.74 -15.84 4.40
N VAL A 411 -20.13 -15.40 5.49
CA VAL A 411 -18.81 -15.91 5.92
C VAL A 411 -18.81 -17.40 6.23
N SER A 412 -19.90 -17.90 6.82
CA SER A 412 -20.08 -19.33 7.12
C SER A 412 -20.21 -20.18 5.85
N ALA A 413 -20.58 -19.56 4.72
CA ALA A 413 -20.98 -20.24 3.49
C ALA A 413 -22.09 -21.31 3.67
N ASN A 414 -22.86 -21.25 4.78
CA ASN A 414 -23.98 -22.15 5.05
C ASN A 414 -25.28 -21.47 4.66
N PHE A 415 -26.09 -22.13 3.85
CA PHE A 415 -27.39 -21.65 3.41
C PHE A 415 -28.45 -22.71 3.67
N ARG A 416 -29.68 -22.27 3.88
CA ARG A 416 -30.83 -23.19 3.89
C ARG A 416 -31.42 -23.29 2.49
N ASN A 417 -32.14 -24.35 2.23
CA ASN A 417 -32.78 -24.56 0.93
C ASN A 417 -33.94 -23.57 0.64
N ASP A 418 -34.52 -22.94 1.68
CA ASP A 418 -35.55 -21.90 1.55
C ASP A 418 -34.96 -20.49 1.29
N GLU A 419 -33.65 -20.32 1.42
CA GLU A 419 -32.94 -19.06 1.17
C GLU A 419 -32.60 -18.91 -0.32
N LYS A 420 -32.15 -17.69 -0.66
CA LYS A 420 -31.56 -17.39 -1.99
C LYS A 420 -30.07 -17.15 -1.81
N LEU A 421 -29.29 -17.67 -2.73
CA LEU A 421 -27.85 -17.45 -2.80
C LEU A 421 -27.55 -16.23 -3.68
N GLY A 422 -27.02 -15.19 -3.08
CA GLY A 422 -26.51 -14.03 -3.83
C GLY A 422 -25.14 -14.33 -4.43
N ILE A 423 -24.97 -13.98 -5.69
CA ILE A 423 -23.70 -14.08 -6.42
C ILE A 423 -23.27 -12.66 -6.79
N TYR A 424 -22.04 -12.31 -6.43
CA TYR A 424 -21.41 -11.07 -6.84
C TYR A 424 -20.01 -11.33 -7.38
N VAL A 425 -19.72 -10.85 -8.58
CA VAL A 425 -18.42 -10.92 -9.24
C VAL A 425 -18.22 -9.66 -10.08
N GLN A 426 -17.03 -9.12 -10.07
CA GLN A 426 -16.60 -8.10 -11.02
C GLN A 426 -15.70 -8.72 -12.07
N LEU A 427 -15.95 -8.41 -13.33
CA LEU A 427 -15.19 -8.83 -14.49
C LEU A 427 -14.46 -7.63 -15.06
N TYR A 428 -13.20 -7.80 -15.38
CA TYR A 428 -12.33 -6.75 -15.88
C TYR A 428 -11.86 -7.09 -17.28
N HIS A 429 -11.77 -6.10 -18.16
CA HIS A 429 -11.38 -6.24 -19.56
C HIS A 429 -12.23 -7.28 -20.31
N PHE A 430 -13.48 -7.42 -19.92
CA PHE A 430 -14.42 -8.37 -20.45
C PHE A 430 -15.24 -7.77 -21.61
N VAL A 431 -15.14 -8.37 -22.79
CA VAL A 431 -16.08 -8.11 -23.89
C VAL A 431 -17.23 -9.11 -23.77
N PRO A 432 -18.48 -8.64 -23.64
CA PRO A 432 -19.61 -9.50 -23.37
C PRO A 432 -19.72 -10.68 -24.33
N GLY A 433 -19.57 -11.86 -23.77
CA GLY A 433 -19.71 -13.16 -24.42
C GLY A 433 -20.74 -14.02 -23.70
N SER A 434 -20.32 -15.16 -23.15
CA SER A 434 -21.19 -16.05 -22.41
C SER A 434 -20.72 -16.28 -20.98
N ILE A 435 -21.67 -16.45 -20.08
CA ILE A 435 -21.41 -16.86 -18.70
C ILE A 435 -22.19 -18.17 -18.45
N GLU A 436 -21.44 -19.19 -18.10
CA GLU A 436 -21.99 -20.49 -17.70
C GLU A 436 -21.89 -20.63 -16.18
N TYR A 437 -23.01 -20.99 -15.55
CA TYR A 437 -23.11 -21.24 -14.12
C TYR A 437 -23.29 -22.75 -13.90
N GLN A 438 -22.39 -23.34 -13.13
CA GLN A 438 -22.42 -24.74 -12.79
C GLN A 438 -22.38 -24.91 -11.27
N ILE A 439 -23.39 -25.62 -10.74
CA ILE A 439 -23.40 -26.07 -9.34
C ILE A 439 -23.22 -27.57 -9.34
N THR A 440 -22.19 -28.06 -8.65
CA THR A 440 -21.89 -29.47 -8.49
C THR A 440 -21.92 -29.85 -7.02
N GLN A 441 -22.48 -31.00 -6.70
CA GLN A 441 -22.42 -31.55 -5.35
C GLN A 441 -21.05 -32.18 -5.12
N ASN A 442 -20.37 -31.76 -4.06
CA ASN A 442 -19.05 -32.28 -3.72
C ASN A 442 -19.18 -33.75 -3.25
N GLY A 443 -18.26 -34.59 -3.73
CA GLY A 443 -18.25 -36.02 -3.43
C GLY A 443 -18.97 -36.92 -4.45
N THR A 444 -20.04 -36.46 -5.09
CA THR A 444 -20.72 -37.20 -6.17
C THR A 444 -20.29 -36.71 -7.56
N GLY A 445 -19.79 -35.46 -7.65
CA GLY A 445 -19.48 -34.83 -8.93
C GLY A 445 -20.71 -34.57 -9.81
N THR A 446 -21.93 -34.79 -9.30
CA THR A 446 -23.16 -34.62 -10.05
C THR A 446 -23.46 -33.14 -10.22
N GLY A 447 -23.59 -32.69 -11.47
CA GLY A 447 -24.08 -31.34 -11.77
C GLY A 447 -25.58 -31.25 -11.44
N VAL A 448 -25.92 -30.32 -10.56
CA VAL A 448 -27.32 -30.11 -10.11
C VAL A 448 -27.97 -28.96 -10.86
N LEU A 449 -27.16 -27.96 -11.22
CA LEU A 449 -27.58 -26.79 -11.99
C LEU A 449 -26.53 -26.51 -13.06
N ASN A 450 -26.97 -26.36 -14.29
CA ASN A 450 -26.13 -25.88 -15.38
C ASN A 450 -26.98 -25.01 -16.30
N TYR A 451 -26.63 -23.75 -16.45
CA TYR A 451 -27.26 -22.87 -17.41
C TYR A 451 -26.29 -21.80 -17.90
N THR A 452 -26.52 -21.39 -19.15
CA THR A 452 -25.70 -20.38 -19.81
C THR A 452 -26.55 -19.15 -20.08
N GLU A 453 -25.99 -17.97 -19.86
CA GLU A 453 -26.60 -16.69 -20.25
C GLU A 453 -25.70 -15.90 -21.17
N ASP A 454 -26.28 -15.09 -22.05
CA ASP A 454 -25.57 -14.10 -22.84
C ASP A 454 -25.30 -12.88 -21.98
N ALA A 455 -24.03 -12.54 -21.84
CA ALA A 455 -23.60 -11.42 -21.01
C ALA A 455 -23.87 -10.04 -21.66
N SER A 456 -24.40 -9.97 -22.87
CA SER A 456 -24.71 -8.71 -23.57
C SER A 456 -25.72 -7.83 -22.83
N ALA A 457 -26.53 -8.43 -21.96
CA ALA A 457 -27.53 -7.72 -21.12
C ALA A 457 -26.93 -7.16 -19.82
N LEU A 458 -25.68 -7.47 -19.48
CA LEU A 458 -25.03 -6.98 -18.25
C LEU A 458 -24.71 -5.49 -18.39
N GLN A 459 -25.03 -4.73 -17.34
CA GLN A 459 -24.68 -3.31 -17.25
C GLN A 459 -23.26 -3.14 -16.72
N GLY A 460 -22.48 -2.27 -17.34
CA GLY A 460 -21.12 -1.97 -16.90
C GLY A 460 -20.45 -0.91 -17.76
N PHE A 461 -19.32 -0.41 -17.29
CA PHE A 461 -18.43 0.45 -18.08
C PHE A 461 -17.51 -0.43 -18.92
N ALA A 462 -17.00 0.07 -20.03
CA ALA A 462 -16.22 -0.68 -21.03
C ALA A 462 -15.03 -1.51 -20.48
N SER A 463 -14.50 -1.16 -19.31
CA SER A 463 -13.38 -1.87 -18.66
C SER A 463 -13.80 -2.77 -17.49
N GLN A 464 -15.02 -2.60 -16.96
CA GLN A 464 -15.47 -3.32 -15.78
C GLN A 464 -16.97 -3.63 -15.86
N MET A 465 -17.33 -4.88 -15.69
CA MET A 465 -18.71 -5.35 -15.61
C MET A 465 -18.96 -6.03 -14.27
N THR A 466 -20.18 -5.89 -13.76
CA THR A 466 -20.57 -6.51 -12.50
C THR A 466 -21.70 -7.52 -12.73
N VAL A 467 -21.47 -8.75 -12.31
CA VAL A 467 -22.48 -9.80 -12.25
C VAL A 467 -23.12 -9.80 -10.87
N LYS A 468 -24.43 -9.55 -10.83
CA LYS A 468 -25.25 -9.57 -9.60
C LYS A 468 -26.42 -10.51 -9.83
N LYS A 469 -26.51 -11.61 -9.11
CA LYS A 469 -27.55 -12.60 -9.33
C LYS A 469 -28.00 -13.27 -8.04
N TRP A 470 -29.31 -13.58 -7.96
CA TRP A 470 -29.87 -14.39 -6.90
C TRP A 470 -30.26 -15.75 -7.44
N LEU A 471 -29.69 -16.81 -6.90
CA LEU A 471 -30.02 -18.20 -7.27
C LEU A 471 -30.94 -18.80 -6.21
N PRO A 472 -32.03 -19.45 -6.62
CA PRO A 472 -32.85 -20.26 -5.72
C PRO A 472 -32.10 -21.52 -5.31
N LEU A 473 -32.21 -21.92 -4.04
CA LEU A 473 -31.57 -23.13 -3.51
C LEU A 473 -32.57 -24.27 -3.25
N LYS A 474 -33.84 -24.06 -3.60
CA LYS A 474 -34.97 -24.93 -3.24
C LYS A 474 -34.81 -26.39 -3.64
N ASP A 475 -34.14 -26.64 -4.75
CA ASP A 475 -33.99 -27.97 -5.30
C ASP A 475 -32.70 -28.68 -4.87
N LEU A 476 -31.89 -28.01 -3.99
CA LEU A 476 -30.67 -28.60 -3.48
C LEU A 476 -30.90 -29.37 -2.19
N THR A 477 -30.36 -30.56 -2.12
CA THR A 477 -30.37 -31.41 -0.92
C THR A 477 -29.30 -30.94 0.08
N PRO A 478 -29.46 -31.24 1.38
CA PRO A 478 -28.40 -30.95 2.34
C PRO A 478 -27.06 -31.59 1.94
N GLY A 479 -25.98 -30.79 2.05
CA GLY A 479 -24.64 -31.24 1.70
C GLY A 479 -23.75 -30.12 1.15
N PRO A 480 -22.47 -30.41 0.89
CA PRO A 480 -21.53 -29.45 0.34
C PRO A 480 -21.62 -29.32 -1.18
N TYR A 481 -21.51 -28.11 -1.69
CA TYR A 481 -21.60 -27.78 -3.12
C TYR A 481 -20.45 -26.82 -3.52
N THR A 482 -20.13 -26.86 -4.83
CA THR A 482 -19.26 -25.90 -5.49
C THR A 482 -20.02 -25.19 -6.59
N LEU A 483 -20.09 -23.86 -6.51
CA LEU A 483 -20.50 -23.01 -7.61
C LEU A 483 -19.27 -22.62 -8.41
N ARG A 484 -19.29 -22.90 -9.72
CA ARG A 484 -18.28 -22.43 -10.68
C ARG A 484 -18.97 -21.55 -11.70
N MET A 485 -18.36 -20.42 -12.02
CA MET A 485 -18.75 -19.60 -13.16
C MET A 485 -17.67 -19.72 -14.22
N LYS A 486 -18.05 -20.10 -15.44
CA LYS A 486 -17.18 -20.07 -16.60
C LYS A 486 -17.55 -18.83 -17.42
N VAL A 487 -16.64 -17.86 -17.49
CA VAL A 487 -16.82 -16.61 -18.22
C VAL A 487 -15.93 -16.65 -19.46
N ILE A 488 -16.53 -16.49 -20.63
CA ILE A 488 -15.84 -16.53 -21.93
C ILE A 488 -15.98 -15.17 -22.60
N ASP A 489 -14.83 -14.53 -22.88
CA ASP A 489 -14.74 -13.29 -23.64
C ASP A 489 -15.03 -13.55 -25.12
N ARG A 490 -15.89 -12.73 -25.72
CA ARG A 490 -16.33 -12.90 -27.11
C ARG A 490 -15.19 -12.70 -28.11
N ASP A 491 -14.37 -11.69 -27.91
CA ASP A 491 -13.43 -11.25 -28.94
C ASP A 491 -12.09 -11.99 -28.84
N ARG A 492 -11.64 -12.27 -27.64
CA ARG A 492 -10.31 -12.81 -27.36
C ARG A 492 -10.32 -14.32 -27.10
N GLY A 493 -11.50 -14.91 -26.87
CA GLY A 493 -11.62 -16.31 -26.50
C GLY A 493 -10.97 -16.66 -25.15
N GLN A 494 -10.65 -15.64 -24.34
CA GLN A 494 -10.12 -15.83 -23.01
C GLN A 494 -11.23 -16.32 -22.07
N GLU A 495 -10.84 -17.15 -21.10
CA GLU A 495 -11.80 -17.62 -20.08
C GLU A 495 -11.23 -17.43 -18.66
N VAL A 496 -12.14 -17.14 -17.73
CA VAL A 496 -11.87 -17.17 -16.29
C VAL A 496 -12.94 -17.99 -15.60
N ASN A 497 -12.54 -18.71 -14.55
CA ASN A 497 -13.38 -19.67 -13.86
C ASN A 497 -13.47 -19.40 -12.35
N PRO A 498 -14.01 -18.24 -11.90
CA PRO A 498 -14.19 -18.00 -10.48
C PRO A 498 -15.11 -19.05 -9.86
N SER A 499 -14.76 -19.52 -8.67
CA SER A 499 -15.52 -20.57 -7.98
C SER A 499 -15.60 -20.29 -6.48
N ALA A 500 -16.67 -20.80 -5.85
CA ALA A 500 -16.86 -20.73 -4.41
C ALA A 500 -17.60 -21.97 -3.91
N THR A 501 -17.26 -22.40 -2.71
CA THR A 501 -17.92 -23.54 -2.05
C THR A 501 -18.96 -23.05 -1.04
N PHE A 502 -20.04 -23.81 -0.90
CA PHE A 502 -21.09 -23.56 0.10
C PHE A 502 -21.72 -24.87 0.56
N THR A 503 -22.42 -24.81 1.67
CA THR A 503 -23.11 -25.98 2.22
C THR A 503 -24.59 -25.67 2.39
N ILE A 504 -25.45 -26.60 1.93
CA ILE A 504 -26.87 -26.58 2.28
C ILE A 504 -27.04 -27.32 3.59
N ILE A 505 -27.60 -26.61 4.59
CA ILE A 505 -27.92 -27.18 5.91
C ILE A 505 -29.40 -27.56 6.01
N GLN A 506 -29.69 -28.52 6.84
CA GLN A 506 -31.08 -28.85 7.20
C GLN A 506 -31.70 -27.71 7.99
N GLN A 507 -33.03 -27.58 7.88
CA GLN A 507 -33.81 -26.64 8.71
C GLN A 507 -33.70 -26.96 10.19
#